data_ee3c78a6bc816ac190b170bf61767d43
#
_entry.id   ee3c78a6bc816ac190b170bf61767d43
#
_cell.length_a   1.000
_cell.length_b   1.000
_cell.length_c   1.000
_cell.angle_alpha   90.00
_cell.angle_beta   90.00
_cell.angle_gamma   90.00
#
_symmetry.space_group_name_H-M   'P 1'
#
loop_
_entity.id
_entity.type
_entity.pdbx_description
1 polymer ?
#
loop_
_entity_poly.entity_id
_entity_poly.type
_entity_poly.pdbx_seq_one_letter_code
_entity_poly.pdbx_strand_id
1 'polypeptide(L)'
;MSIRSSLPLSVLILFSAPLVLADPAETWQATTLPDETLQKIQQTLVGYQQCVNDQAQGHINDKLDSRAITDTVLKQCEQKLGAIKTVFDAEKVPPAVSERYMRSRRTHAARNILKTVMGVQALRSGGGQLPQ
;
A
#
# COMPACT_ATOMS: atom_id res chain seq x y z
N MET A 1 -9.37 56.04 62.17
CA MET A 1 -8.54 55.54 61.04
C MET A 1 -8.99 54.13 60.80
N SER A 2 -9.83 53.92 59.76
CA SER A 2 -10.43 52.64 59.44
C SER A 2 -9.77 52.08 58.22
N ILE A 3 -9.07 50.94 58.36
CA ILE A 3 -8.45 50.22 57.30
C ILE A 3 -9.48 49.21 56.79
N ARG A 4 -10.02 49.47 55.60
CA ARG A 4 -10.89 48.53 54.87
C ARG A 4 -10.02 47.53 54.07
N SER A 5 -10.02 46.29 54.54
CA SER A 5 -9.41 45.16 53.84
C SER A 5 -10.33 44.66 52.73
N SER A 6 -9.92 44.83 51.48
CA SER A 6 -10.62 44.28 50.31
C SER A 6 -10.03 42.90 50.00
N LEU A 7 -10.81 41.85 50.18
CA LEU A 7 -10.49 40.47 49.76
C LEU A 7 -10.76 40.33 48.25
N PRO A 8 -9.85 39.81 47.46
CA PRO A 8 -10.13 39.44 46.05
C PRO A 8 -10.81 38.06 46.04
N LEU A 9 -11.95 38.04 45.35
CA LEU A 9 -12.76 36.86 45.03
C LEU A 9 -12.01 36.04 43.97
N SER A 10 -11.38 34.94 44.40
CA SER A 10 -10.76 34.01 43.44
C SER A 10 -11.81 33.16 42.77
N VAL A 11 -12.03 33.43 41.46
CA VAL A 11 -12.89 32.64 40.60
C VAL A 11 -12.13 31.37 40.20
N LEU A 12 -12.53 30.23 40.76
CA LEU A 12 -12.04 28.90 40.34
C LEU A 12 -12.76 28.50 39.07
N ILE A 13 -12.10 28.64 37.92
CA ILE A 13 -12.59 28.12 36.65
C ILE A 13 -12.25 26.62 36.64
N LEU A 14 -13.28 25.78 36.82
CA LEU A 14 -13.21 24.33 36.62
C LEU A 14 -13.15 24.06 35.13
N PHE A 15 -11.97 23.77 34.59
CA PHE A 15 -11.80 23.23 33.26
C PHE A 15 -12.32 21.78 33.25
N SER A 16 -13.55 21.57 32.81
CA SER A 16 -14.08 20.25 32.48
C SER A 16 -13.48 19.83 31.13
N ALA A 17 -12.38 19.10 31.16
CA ALA A 17 -11.86 18.45 29.97
C ALA A 17 -12.82 17.34 29.54
N PRO A 18 -13.31 17.29 28.27
CA PRO A 18 -14.05 16.16 27.79
C PRO A 18 -13.09 14.94 27.73
N LEU A 19 -13.44 13.90 28.48
CA LEU A 19 -12.84 12.57 28.31
C LEU A 19 -13.24 12.08 26.91
N VAL A 20 -12.36 12.26 25.94
CA VAL A 20 -12.45 11.58 24.67
C VAL A 20 -12.20 10.11 24.98
N LEU A 21 -13.29 9.34 25.07
CA LEU A 21 -13.23 7.88 25.02
C LEU A 21 -12.68 7.55 23.63
N ALA A 22 -11.37 7.32 23.54
CA ALA A 22 -10.79 6.69 22.36
C ALA A 22 -11.42 5.30 22.28
N ASP A 23 -12.22 5.05 21.23
CA ASP A 23 -12.62 3.70 20.87
C ASP A 23 -11.38 2.82 20.90
N PRO A 24 -11.41 1.67 21.58
CA PRO A 24 -10.33 0.72 21.45
C PRO A 24 -10.31 0.29 19.97
N ALA A 25 -9.38 0.87 19.21
CA ALA A 25 -9.10 0.40 17.87
C ALA A 25 -8.88 -1.10 17.98
N GLU A 26 -9.81 -1.89 17.44
CA GLU A 26 -9.68 -3.34 17.37
C GLU A 26 -8.29 -3.61 16.79
N THR A 27 -7.38 -4.06 17.64
CA THR A 27 -6.01 -4.39 17.22
C THR A 27 -6.09 -5.68 16.44
N TRP A 28 -6.38 -5.54 15.14
CA TRP A 28 -6.36 -6.67 14.23
C TRP A 28 -4.94 -7.25 14.17
N GLN A 29 -4.81 -8.55 14.43
CA GLN A 29 -3.54 -9.25 14.36
C GLN A 29 -3.48 -10.12 13.09
N ALA A 30 -2.47 -9.90 12.25
CA ALA A 30 -2.27 -10.63 11.01
C ALA A 30 -2.13 -12.15 11.18
N THR A 31 -1.75 -12.58 12.39
CA THR A 31 -1.57 -14.01 12.74
C THR A 31 -2.88 -14.77 12.95
N THR A 32 -4.03 -14.11 12.85
CA THR A 32 -5.35 -14.70 13.07
C THR A 32 -6.06 -15.12 11.80
N LEU A 33 -5.49 -14.91 10.61
CA LEU A 33 -6.09 -15.33 9.35
C LEU A 33 -6.05 -16.87 9.23
N PRO A 34 -7.17 -17.50 8.84
CA PRO A 34 -7.21 -18.94 8.55
C PRO A 34 -6.26 -19.33 7.41
N ASP A 35 -5.72 -20.56 7.46
CA ASP A 35 -4.82 -21.06 6.41
C ASP A 35 -5.47 -21.06 5.02
N GLU A 36 -6.76 -21.35 4.95
CA GLU A 36 -7.53 -21.28 3.69
C GLU A 36 -7.51 -19.87 3.11
N THR A 37 -7.66 -18.85 3.94
CA THR A 37 -7.62 -17.45 3.52
C THR A 37 -6.22 -17.07 3.05
N LEU A 38 -5.19 -17.52 3.75
CA LEU A 38 -3.80 -17.29 3.32
C LEU A 38 -3.54 -17.94 1.95
N GLN A 39 -4.06 -19.14 1.70
CA GLN A 39 -3.96 -19.78 0.40
C GLN A 39 -4.70 -19.00 -0.69
N LYS A 40 -5.90 -18.49 -0.43
CA LYS A 40 -6.65 -17.64 -1.37
C LYS A 40 -5.89 -16.36 -1.71
N ILE A 41 -5.27 -15.72 -0.70
CA ILE A 41 -4.43 -14.54 -0.91
C ILE A 41 -3.24 -14.88 -1.82
N GLN A 42 -2.56 -16.01 -1.56
CA GLN A 42 -1.43 -16.45 -2.37
C GLN A 42 -1.84 -16.75 -3.82
N GLN A 43 -2.94 -17.48 -4.04
CA GLN A 43 -3.45 -17.76 -5.39
C GLN A 43 -3.81 -16.48 -6.14
N THR A 44 -4.48 -15.54 -5.48
CA THR A 44 -4.85 -14.27 -6.07
C THR A 44 -3.61 -13.43 -6.40
N LEU A 45 -2.60 -13.47 -5.54
CA LEU A 45 -1.31 -12.80 -5.77
C LEU A 45 -0.57 -13.40 -6.97
N VAL A 46 -0.57 -14.72 -7.13
CA VAL A 46 -0.01 -15.39 -8.31
C VAL A 46 -0.70 -14.91 -9.59
N GLY A 47 -2.04 -14.80 -9.60
CA GLY A 47 -2.78 -14.27 -10.73
C GLY A 47 -2.42 -12.81 -11.06
N TYR A 48 -2.16 -11.98 -10.05
CA TYR A 48 -1.66 -10.62 -10.25
C TYR A 48 -0.24 -10.61 -10.85
N GLN A 49 0.65 -11.44 -10.32
CA GLN A 49 2.04 -11.55 -10.81
C GLN A 49 2.10 -12.05 -12.26
N GLN A 50 1.27 -13.03 -12.61
CA GLN A 50 1.16 -13.52 -13.99
C GLN A 50 0.70 -12.41 -14.93
N CYS A 51 -0.37 -11.68 -14.58
CA CYS A 51 -0.82 -10.54 -15.37
C CYS A 51 0.32 -9.52 -15.59
N VAL A 52 1.04 -9.15 -14.51
CA VAL A 52 2.15 -8.20 -14.59
C VAL A 52 3.25 -8.69 -15.52
N ASN A 53 3.63 -9.95 -15.44
CA ASN A 53 4.67 -10.53 -16.27
C ASN A 53 4.26 -10.58 -17.73
N ASP A 54 3.03 -11.04 -18.03
CA ASP A 54 2.51 -11.16 -19.39
C ASP A 54 2.38 -9.78 -20.06
N GLN A 55 1.84 -8.81 -19.33
CA GLN A 55 1.73 -7.44 -19.84
C GLN A 55 3.10 -6.78 -20.02
N ALA A 56 4.04 -6.98 -19.10
CA ALA A 56 5.39 -6.46 -19.23
C ALA A 56 6.10 -7.02 -20.46
N GLN A 57 5.95 -8.32 -20.76
CA GLN A 57 6.49 -8.94 -21.94
C GLN A 57 5.82 -8.39 -23.23
N GLY A 58 4.50 -8.17 -23.19
CA GLY A 58 3.78 -7.56 -24.31
C GLY A 58 4.28 -6.17 -24.67
N HIS A 59 4.66 -5.38 -23.68
CA HIS A 59 5.12 -4.00 -23.84
C HIS A 59 6.64 -3.83 -23.93
N ILE A 60 7.42 -4.90 -23.77
CA ILE A 60 8.90 -4.82 -23.68
C ILE A 60 9.56 -4.26 -24.96
N ASN A 61 8.86 -4.34 -26.08
CA ASN A 61 9.31 -3.85 -27.38
C ASN A 61 8.80 -2.45 -27.73
N ASP A 62 7.97 -1.87 -26.89
CA ASP A 62 7.41 -0.56 -27.14
C ASP A 62 8.50 0.52 -27.11
N LYS A 63 8.35 1.53 -27.96
CA LYS A 63 9.28 2.67 -28.01
C LYS A 63 9.01 3.72 -26.91
N LEU A 64 8.34 3.30 -25.86
CA LEU A 64 8.06 4.13 -24.69
C LEU A 64 9.21 4.07 -23.69
N ASP A 65 9.32 5.09 -22.85
CA ASP A 65 10.25 5.01 -21.73
C ASP A 65 9.81 3.97 -20.69
N SER A 66 10.75 3.48 -19.91
CA SER A 66 10.53 2.38 -18.96
C SER A 66 9.48 2.70 -17.88
N ARG A 67 9.30 3.96 -17.53
CA ARG A 67 8.28 4.39 -16.54
C ARG A 67 6.89 4.34 -17.15
N ALA A 68 6.73 4.84 -18.38
CA ALA A 68 5.45 4.78 -19.10
C ALA A 68 5.00 3.34 -19.31
N ILE A 69 5.92 2.43 -19.67
CA ILE A 69 5.64 0.99 -19.77
C ILE A 69 5.20 0.45 -18.40
N THR A 70 5.93 0.75 -17.33
CA THR A 70 5.61 0.30 -15.98
C THR A 70 4.22 0.76 -15.55
N ASP A 71 3.88 2.02 -15.74
CA ASP A 71 2.57 2.57 -15.38
C ASP A 71 1.44 1.92 -16.18
N THR A 72 1.65 1.67 -17.47
CA THR A 72 0.69 0.98 -18.35
C THR A 72 0.41 -0.43 -17.85
N VAL A 73 1.45 -1.22 -17.57
CA VAL A 73 1.33 -2.59 -17.08
C VAL A 73 0.61 -2.64 -15.73
N LEU A 74 0.99 -1.78 -14.80
CA LEU A 74 0.34 -1.74 -13.48
C LEU A 74 -1.15 -1.39 -13.59
N LYS A 75 -1.50 -0.45 -14.46
CA LYS A 75 -2.89 -0.05 -14.70
C LYS A 75 -3.71 -1.19 -15.32
N GLN A 76 -3.17 -1.92 -16.27
CA GLN A 76 -3.83 -3.06 -16.90
C GLN A 76 -4.09 -4.20 -15.90
N CYS A 77 -3.22 -4.38 -14.91
CA CYS A 77 -3.34 -5.43 -13.90
C CYS A 77 -4.02 -4.97 -12.59
N GLU A 78 -4.48 -3.73 -12.49
CA GLU A 78 -5.08 -3.17 -11.27
C GLU A 78 -6.27 -3.98 -10.76
N GLN A 79 -7.12 -4.50 -11.66
CA GLN A 79 -8.26 -5.33 -11.29
C GLN A 79 -7.83 -6.64 -10.62
N LYS A 80 -6.73 -7.24 -11.05
CA LYS A 80 -6.16 -8.44 -10.43
C LYS A 80 -5.63 -8.16 -9.02
N LEU A 81 -5.03 -6.99 -8.84
CA LEU A 81 -4.60 -6.53 -7.52
C LEU A 81 -5.80 -6.28 -6.60
N GLY A 82 -6.86 -5.66 -7.12
CA GLY A 82 -8.10 -5.41 -6.40
C GLY A 82 -8.79 -6.69 -5.90
N ALA A 83 -8.66 -7.81 -6.61
CA ALA A 83 -9.18 -9.10 -6.17
C ALA A 83 -8.59 -9.57 -4.82
N ILE A 84 -7.35 -9.18 -4.51
CA ILE A 84 -6.72 -9.47 -3.20
C ILE A 84 -7.48 -8.74 -2.09
N LYS A 85 -7.89 -7.48 -2.35
CA LYS A 85 -8.70 -6.71 -1.39
C LYS A 85 -10.00 -7.43 -1.04
N THR A 86 -10.68 -8.00 -2.03
CA THR A 86 -11.93 -8.75 -1.80
C THR A 86 -11.74 -9.91 -0.82
N VAL A 87 -10.59 -10.61 -0.88
CA VAL A 87 -10.27 -11.68 0.06
C VAL A 87 -10.07 -11.12 1.48
N PHE A 88 -9.38 -9.99 1.62
CA PHE A 88 -9.20 -9.34 2.92
C PHE A 88 -10.51 -8.81 3.49
N ASP A 89 -11.36 -8.21 2.66
CA ASP A 89 -12.66 -7.67 3.09
C ASP A 89 -13.59 -8.78 3.61
N ALA A 90 -13.56 -9.98 2.99
CA ALA A 90 -14.33 -11.13 3.46
C ALA A 90 -13.95 -11.57 4.88
N GLU A 91 -12.70 -11.39 5.25
CA GLU A 91 -12.15 -11.70 6.59
C GLU A 91 -12.21 -10.48 7.54
N LYS A 92 -12.87 -9.40 7.13
CA LYS A 92 -13.00 -8.16 7.92
C LYS A 92 -11.65 -7.56 8.34
N VAL A 93 -10.62 -7.76 7.51
CA VAL A 93 -9.30 -7.15 7.73
C VAL A 93 -9.43 -5.63 7.63
N PRO A 94 -8.89 -4.87 8.59
CA PRO A 94 -8.96 -3.41 8.55
C PRO A 94 -8.41 -2.85 7.22
N PRO A 95 -9.10 -1.88 6.60
CA PRO A 95 -8.70 -1.30 5.31
C PRO A 95 -7.24 -0.83 5.28
N ALA A 96 -6.75 -0.22 6.38
CA ALA A 96 -5.38 0.25 6.47
C ALA A 96 -4.34 -0.88 6.30
N VAL A 97 -4.66 -2.10 6.74
CA VAL A 97 -3.79 -3.28 6.61
C VAL A 97 -3.81 -3.80 5.18
N SER A 98 -5.00 -4.01 4.61
CA SER A 98 -5.17 -4.50 3.24
C SER A 98 -4.56 -3.52 2.21
N GLU A 99 -4.78 -2.22 2.37
CA GLU A 99 -4.20 -1.18 1.51
C GLU A 99 -2.68 -1.14 1.59
N ARG A 100 -2.11 -1.27 2.79
CA ARG A 100 -0.65 -1.35 2.96
C ARG A 100 -0.08 -2.56 2.24
N TYR A 101 -0.74 -3.71 2.36
CA TYR A 101 -0.34 -4.94 1.67
C TYR A 101 -0.37 -4.74 0.15
N MET A 102 -1.49 -4.28 -0.41
CA MET A 102 -1.62 -4.04 -1.86
C MET A 102 -0.62 -3.02 -2.38
N ARG A 103 -0.40 -1.93 -1.65
CA ARG A 103 0.63 -0.93 -2.00
C ARG A 103 2.03 -1.55 -2.05
N SER A 104 2.36 -2.40 -1.09
CA SER A 104 3.63 -3.13 -1.08
C SER A 104 3.77 -4.03 -2.32
N ARG A 105 2.71 -4.78 -2.68
CA ARG A 105 2.71 -5.65 -3.86
C ARG A 105 2.83 -4.87 -5.16
N ARG A 106 2.09 -3.76 -5.28
CA ARG A 106 2.21 -2.85 -6.43
C ARG A 106 3.63 -2.27 -6.56
N THR A 107 4.22 -1.81 -5.47
CA THR A 107 5.59 -1.27 -5.47
C THR A 107 6.62 -2.34 -5.87
N HIS A 108 6.46 -3.57 -5.39
CA HIS A 108 7.32 -4.68 -5.77
C HIS A 108 7.21 -4.99 -7.26
N ALA A 109 5.99 -5.07 -7.78
CA ALA A 109 5.73 -5.27 -9.21
C ALA A 109 6.36 -4.14 -10.04
N ALA A 110 6.16 -2.88 -9.67
CA ALA A 110 6.74 -1.72 -10.34
C ALA A 110 8.26 -1.82 -10.47
N ARG A 111 8.94 -2.17 -9.38
CA ARG A 111 10.41 -2.34 -9.37
C ARG A 111 10.86 -3.46 -10.31
N ASN A 112 10.14 -4.58 -10.33
CA ASN A 112 10.48 -5.71 -11.18
C ASN A 112 10.29 -5.38 -12.67
N ILE A 113 9.14 -4.76 -13.02
CA ILE A 113 8.88 -4.32 -14.40
C ILE A 113 9.98 -3.35 -14.85
N LEU A 114 10.22 -2.32 -14.05
CA LEU A 114 11.20 -1.28 -14.37
C LEU A 114 12.59 -1.88 -14.61
N LYS A 115 13.04 -2.78 -13.71
CA LYS A 115 14.32 -3.48 -13.85
C LYS A 115 14.38 -4.28 -15.14
N THR A 116 13.33 -5.03 -15.47
CA THR A 116 13.28 -5.87 -16.67
C THR A 116 13.30 -5.03 -17.93
N VAL A 117 12.44 -4.02 -18.00
CA VAL A 117 12.33 -3.13 -19.18
C VAL A 117 13.62 -2.35 -19.41
N MET A 118 14.18 -1.75 -18.35
CA MET A 118 15.46 -1.04 -18.45
C MET A 118 16.60 -1.95 -18.89
N GLY A 119 16.65 -3.18 -18.39
CA GLY A 119 17.64 -4.17 -18.83
C GLY A 119 17.57 -4.45 -20.31
N VAL A 120 16.38 -4.69 -20.85
CA VAL A 120 16.19 -4.94 -22.28
C VAL A 120 16.51 -3.69 -23.12
N GLN A 121 16.10 -2.51 -22.68
CA GLN A 121 16.39 -1.25 -23.37
C GLN A 121 17.92 -0.98 -23.40
N ALA A 122 18.63 -1.24 -22.31
CA ALA A 122 20.08 -1.10 -22.26
C ALA A 122 20.80 -2.04 -23.22
N LEU A 123 20.38 -3.31 -23.32
CA LEU A 123 20.94 -4.26 -24.27
C LEU A 123 20.74 -3.83 -25.73
N ARG A 124 19.60 -3.23 -26.05
CA ARG A 124 19.32 -2.70 -27.39
C ARG A 124 20.16 -1.46 -27.72
N SER A 125 20.34 -0.58 -26.76
CA SER A 125 21.10 0.67 -26.94
C SER A 125 22.61 0.42 -27.00
N GLY A 126 23.11 -0.59 -26.26
CA GLY A 126 24.53 -0.89 -26.14
C GLY A 126 25.10 -1.79 -27.24
N GLY A 127 24.32 -2.17 -28.26
CA GLY A 127 24.83 -3.00 -29.36
C GLY A 127 25.35 -4.37 -28.94
N GLY A 128 24.87 -4.92 -27.84
CA GLY A 128 25.21 -6.29 -27.41
C GLY A 128 26.60 -6.47 -26.77
N GLN A 129 27.29 -5.40 -26.38
CA GLN A 129 28.51 -5.55 -25.60
C GLN A 129 28.20 -5.82 -24.14
N LEU A 130 28.37 -7.08 -23.74
CA LEU A 130 28.51 -7.45 -22.32
C LEU A 130 29.82 -6.83 -21.81
N PRO A 131 29.83 -6.19 -20.65
CA PRO A 131 31.09 -5.82 -20.01
C PRO A 131 31.90 -7.09 -19.75
N GLN A 132 33.12 -7.14 -20.28
CA GLN A 132 34.12 -8.19 -19.99
C GLN A 132 34.65 -8.00 -18.58
#